data_88fe6800257091901a00fbaeba03c6b9
#
_entry.id   88fe6800257091901a00fbaeba03c6b9
#
_cell.length_a   1.000
_cell.length_b   1.000
_cell.length_c   1.000
_cell.angle_alpha   90.00
_cell.angle_beta   90.00
_cell.angle_gamma   90.00
#
_symmetry.space_group_name_H-M   'P 1'
#
loop_
_entity.id
_entity.type
_entity.pdbx_description
1 polymer ?
#
loop_
_entity_poly.entity_id
_entity_poly.type
_entity_poly.pdbx_seq_one_letter_code
_entity_poly.pdbx_strand_id
1 'polypeptide(L)'
;MIFQYEVPTNERNISYAEIVSTLETTARNFRTYLAQCGNAIVEHENEDEFLTDVFYTLLNRRTAVQVPLQERIQDVLASYLAQNDTTALDKIPPAAFMIPPSLDLKHGRYLYMDGTYHAYLMIPADGYRAQVTAGWMALLVNAGEGIDVDLFLERQPKERMMQKIGQQIRINRSKIKDTSDTNSDFDDLSNAIRSGYYLKDGLANNEDFYYAAILVTVTAASVKDLEWRIGEIRKLMVSQDMNLQLCSFRQEAAFLSSLPLCSPDAALFKKYRRNILTPLRQLYPFVSF
;
A
#
# COMPACT_ATOMS: atom_id res chain seq x y z
N MET A 1 5.49 0.52 12.26
CA MET A 1 4.29 0.59 11.39
C MET A 1 3.99 2.05 11.14
N ILE A 2 3.79 2.45 9.89
CA ILE A 2 3.49 3.83 9.48
C ILE A 2 2.03 3.88 9.06
N PHE A 3 1.24 4.81 9.60
CA PHE A 3 -0.12 5.09 9.16
C PHE A 3 -0.14 6.37 8.36
N GLN A 4 -0.78 6.33 7.21
CA GLN A 4 -0.99 7.48 6.35
C GLN A 4 -2.48 7.65 6.10
N TYR A 5 -2.92 8.88 6.02
CA TYR A 5 -4.31 9.22 5.74
C TYR A 5 -4.40 10.40 4.78
N GLU A 6 -5.21 10.24 3.75
CA GLU A 6 -5.52 11.27 2.78
C GLU A 6 -6.98 11.70 2.91
N VAL A 7 -7.23 13.00 2.97
CA VAL A 7 -8.58 13.55 2.89
C VAL A 7 -8.98 13.66 1.43
N PRO A 8 -10.07 12.99 0.99
CA PRO A 8 -10.56 13.12 -0.37
C PRO A 8 -11.02 14.56 -0.64
N THR A 9 -10.34 15.27 -1.54
CA THR A 9 -10.64 16.66 -1.92
C THR A 9 -11.55 16.76 -3.16
N ASN A 10 -12.20 15.68 -3.55
CA ASN A 10 -13.04 15.59 -4.75
C ASN A 10 -14.33 16.43 -4.68
N GLU A 11 -14.67 17.00 -3.53
CA GLU A 11 -15.77 17.93 -3.36
C GLU A 11 -15.26 19.34 -3.62
N ARG A 12 -15.76 19.98 -4.66
CA ARG A 12 -15.31 21.28 -5.20
C ARG A 12 -15.37 22.48 -4.24
N ASN A 13 -15.82 22.31 -3.00
CA ASN A 13 -16.07 23.38 -2.05
C ASN A 13 -15.55 23.13 -0.63
N ILE A 14 -14.60 22.19 -0.43
CA ILE A 14 -14.00 21.99 0.91
C ILE A 14 -12.97 23.10 1.16
N SER A 15 -13.13 23.84 2.25
CA SER A 15 -12.16 24.85 2.66
C SER A 15 -10.89 24.20 3.24
N TYR A 16 -9.75 24.89 3.14
CA TYR A 16 -8.49 24.41 3.74
C TYR A 16 -8.63 24.11 5.26
N ALA A 17 -9.36 24.96 5.97
CA ALA A 17 -9.63 24.77 7.40
C ALA A 17 -10.42 23.48 7.69
N GLU A 18 -11.37 23.11 6.84
CA GLU A 18 -12.11 21.85 6.96
C GLU A 18 -11.23 20.63 6.70
N ILE A 19 -10.31 20.72 5.72
CA ILE A 19 -9.33 19.67 5.43
C ILE A 19 -8.45 19.45 6.66
N VAL A 20 -7.85 20.50 7.21
CA VAL A 20 -7.00 20.43 8.40
C VAL A 20 -7.77 19.85 9.60
N SER A 21 -8.97 20.37 9.88
CA SER A 21 -9.80 19.86 10.99
C SER A 21 -10.15 18.37 10.82
N THR A 22 -10.39 17.92 9.59
CA THR A 22 -10.67 16.52 9.30
C THR A 22 -9.44 15.65 9.52
N LEU A 23 -8.26 16.10 9.08
CA LEU A 23 -6.99 15.42 9.31
C LEU A 23 -6.68 15.29 10.80
N GLU A 24 -6.78 16.38 11.56
CA GLU A 24 -6.55 16.39 13.02
C GLU A 24 -7.51 15.46 13.77
N THR A 25 -8.79 15.51 13.40
CA THR A 25 -9.82 14.66 14.03
C THR A 25 -9.54 13.18 13.73
N THR A 26 -9.19 12.87 12.49
CA THR A 26 -8.87 11.50 12.08
C THR A 26 -7.60 11.00 12.76
N ALA A 27 -6.54 11.80 12.81
CA ALA A 27 -5.30 11.48 13.52
C ALA A 27 -5.57 11.20 15.02
N ARG A 28 -6.36 12.06 15.67
CA ARG A 28 -6.74 11.88 17.07
C ARG A 28 -7.51 10.59 17.31
N ASN A 29 -8.45 10.25 16.42
CA ASN A 29 -9.23 9.02 16.52
C ASN A 29 -8.35 7.78 16.34
N PHE A 30 -7.45 7.79 15.35
CA PHE A 30 -6.47 6.72 15.15
C PHE A 30 -5.55 6.55 16.36
N ARG A 31 -5.02 7.65 16.90
CA ARG A 31 -4.19 7.65 18.11
C ARG A 31 -4.90 6.98 19.27
N THR A 32 -6.13 7.40 19.55
CA THR A 32 -6.94 6.84 20.64
C THR A 32 -7.19 5.35 20.43
N TYR A 33 -7.53 4.95 19.22
CA TYR A 33 -7.78 3.56 18.88
C TYR A 33 -6.53 2.68 19.04
N LEU A 34 -5.39 3.12 18.52
CA LEU A 34 -4.12 2.37 18.62
C LEU A 34 -3.63 2.28 20.05
N ALA A 35 -3.80 3.33 20.87
CA ALA A 35 -3.48 3.31 22.28
C ALA A 35 -4.35 2.30 23.05
N GLN A 36 -5.66 2.21 22.73
CA GLN A 36 -6.55 1.20 23.28
C GLN A 36 -6.15 -0.23 22.90
N CYS A 37 -5.52 -0.41 21.73
CA CYS A 37 -4.97 -1.70 21.31
C CYS A 37 -3.60 -2.02 21.95
N GLY A 38 -3.10 -1.18 22.87
CA GLY A 38 -1.83 -1.40 23.56
C GLY A 38 -0.58 -1.04 22.75
N ASN A 39 -0.74 -0.31 21.63
CA ASN A 39 0.40 0.12 20.81
C ASN A 39 1.05 1.39 21.39
N ALA A 40 2.38 1.43 21.39
CA ALA A 40 3.13 2.67 21.58
C ALA A 40 3.06 3.50 20.30
N ILE A 41 2.80 4.79 20.44
CA ILE A 41 2.72 5.72 19.32
C ILE A 41 3.87 6.70 19.47
N VAL A 42 4.68 6.80 18.41
CA VAL A 42 5.71 7.83 18.24
C VAL A 42 5.15 8.88 17.30
N GLU A 43 5.15 10.13 17.74
CA GLU A 43 4.71 11.26 16.94
C GLU A 43 5.94 12.07 16.51
N HIS A 44 6.01 12.38 15.24
CA HIS A 44 6.98 13.34 14.72
C HIS A 44 6.32 14.72 14.78
N GLU A 45 6.82 15.57 15.69
CA GLU A 45 6.25 16.90 15.94
C GLU A 45 6.61 17.90 14.83
N ASN A 46 7.66 17.59 14.06
CA ASN A 46 8.10 18.45 12.95
C ASN A 46 8.47 17.66 11.69
N GLU A 47 8.50 18.36 10.56
CA GLU A 47 8.80 17.76 9.25
C GLU A 47 10.24 17.21 9.19
N ASP A 48 11.20 17.82 9.90
CA ASP A 48 12.61 17.41 9.90
C ASP A 48 12.79 16.03 10.55
N GLU A 49 12.07 15.76 11.63
CA GLU A 49 12.05 14.42 12.27
C GLU A 49 11.47 13.37 11.34
N PHE A 50 10.35 13.69 10.67
CA PHE A 50 9.75 12.76 9.69
C PHE A 50 10.71 12.49 8.53
N LEU A 51 11.35 13.53 7.98
CA LEU A 51 12.30 13.39 6.89
C LEU A 51 13.52 12.54 7.29
N THR A 52 14.04 12.73 8.51
CA THR A 52 15.20 12.00 9.01
C THR A 52 14.87 10.57 9.39
N ASP A 53 13.90 10.38 10.28
CA ASP A 53 13.66 9.08 10.93
C ASP A 53 12.86 8.13 10.05
N VAL A 54 12.03 8.66 9.18
CA VAL A 54 11.16 7.85 8.33
C VAL A 54 11.67 7.83 6.90
N PHE A 55 11.70 8.98 6.22
CA PHE A 55 11.89 9.02 4.78
C PHE A 55 13.33 8.70 4.38
N TYR A 56 14.30 9.35 4.99
CA TYR A 56 15.72 9.10 4.71
C TYR A 56 16.12 7.66 5.07
N THR A 57 15.69 7.18 6.22
CA THR A 57 15.98 5.82 6.68
C THR A 57 15.33 4.76 5.78
N LEU A 58 14.11 5.01 5.28
CA LEU A 58 13.43 4.10 4.36
C LEU A 58 14.17 3.97 3.02
N LEU A 59 14.67 5.09 2.48
CA LEU A 59 15.38 5.11 1.20
C LEU A 59 16.83 4.62 1.31
N ASN A 60 17.51 4.92 2.42
CA ASN A 60 18.94 4.70 2.62
C ASN A 60 19.22 3.66 3.73
N ARG A 61 18.53 2.52 3.69
CA ARG A 61 18.53 1.51 4.76
C ARG A 61 19.91 1.13 5.31
N ARG A 62 20.92 0.99 4.44
CA ARG A 62 22.29 0.66 4.85
C ARG A 62 23.10 1.90 5.17
N THR A 63 23.03 2.91 4.31
CA THR A 63 23.80 4.15 4.46
C THR A 63 23.30 4.97 5.65
N ALA A 64 22.01 5.02 5.92
CA ALA A 64 21.44 5.78 7.03
C ALA A 64 21.95 5.34 8.42
N VAL A 65 22.37 4.09 8.57
CA VAL A 65 22.99 3.58 9.80
C VAL A 65 24.40 4.15 10.00
N GLN A 66 25.10 4.43 8.90
CA GLN A 66 26.50 4.87 8.91
C GLN A 66 26.63 6.38 8.74
N VAL A 67 25.75 7.00 7.96
CA VAL A 67 25.77 8.41 7.60
C VAL A 67 24.40 9.02 7.91
N PRO A 68 24.26 9.71 9.04
CA PRO A 68 23.06 10.45 9.38
C PRO A 68 22.71 11.51 8.32
N LEU A 69 21.44 11.87 8.18
CA LEU A 69 21.01 12.86 7.18
C LEU A 69 21.75 14.20 7.31
N GLN A 70 22.02 14.65 8.52
CA GLN A 70 22.76 15.91 8.75
C GLN A 70 24.18 15.86 8.17
N GLU A 71 24.90 14.75 8.34
CA GLU A 71 26.22 14.55 7.76
C GLU A 71 26.13 14.49 6.23
N ARG A 72 25.14 13.79 5.70
CA ARG A 72 24.87 13.75 4.26
C ARG A 72 24.62 15.14 3.67
N ILE A 73 23.85 15.98 4.35
CA ILE A 73 23.61 17.37 3.93
C ILE A 73 24.91 18.14 3.90
N GLN A 74 25.77 18.02 4.92
CA GLN A 74 27.06 18.69 4.97
C GLN A 74 27.98 18.26 3.82
N ASP A 75 28.06 16.98 3.51
CA ASP A 75 28.88 16.44 2.42
C ASP A 75 28.42 16.96 1.06
N VAL A 76 27.10 16.95 0.81
CA VAL A 76 26.52 17.47 -0.43
C VAL A 76 26.80 18.96 -0.57
N LEU A 77 26.58 19.76 0.49
CA LEU A 77 26.85 21.18 0.48
C LEU A 77 28.35 21.46 0.27
N ALA A 78 29.22 20.73 0.93
CA ALA A 78 30.68 20.87 0.76
C ALA A 78 31.08 20.57 -0.68
N SER A 79 30.50 19.56 -1.32
CA SER A 79 30.80 19.23 -2.73
C SER A 79 30.36 20.32 -3.70
N TYR A 80 29.23 20.98 -3.47
CA TYR A 80 28.76 22.11 -4.28
C TYR A 80 29.66 23.36 -4.05
N LEU A 81 30.03 23.67 -2.80
CA LEU A 81 30.91 24.78 -2.47
C LEU A 81 32.31 24.61 -3.08
N ALA A 82 32.82 23.38 -3.12
CA ALA A 82 34.13 23.08 -3.73
C ALA A 82 34.14 23.33 -5.25
N GLN A 83 32.98 23.33 -5.91
CA GLN A 83 32.83 23.70 -7.31
C GLN A 83 32.76 25.22 -7.54
N ASN A 84 32.91 26.04 -6.51
CA ASN A 84 32.83 27.52 -6.53
C ASN A 84 31.50 28.09 -7.04
N ASP A 85 30.44 27.33 -7.01
CA ASP A 85 29.10 27.77 -7.43
C ASP A 85 28.19 28.05 -6.22
N THR A 86 28.47 29.18 -5.52
CA THR A 86 27.65 29.60 -4.39
C THR A 86 26.25 30.05 -4.80
N THR A 87 26.03 30.39 -6.08
CA THR A 87 24.71 30.78 -6.60
C THR A 87 23.80 29.61 -6.84
N ALA A 88 24.32 28.39 -6.82
CA ALA A 88 23.55 27.15 -7.03
C ALA A 88 23.00 26.55 -5.72
N LEU A 89 23.40 27.04 -4.54
CA LEU A 89 22.95 26.47 -3.26
C LEU A 89 21.42 26.47 -3.11
N ASP A 90 20.77 27.56 -3.51
CA ASP A 90 19.30 27.66 -3.49
C ASP A 90 18.60 26.73 -4.51
N LYS A 91 19.36 26.16 -5.43
CA LYS A 91 18.85 25.28 -6.50
C LYS A 91 19.12 23.82 -6.26
N ILE A 92 19.77 23.45 -5.14
CA ILE A 92 20.02 22.04 -4.83
C ILE A 92 18.67 21.36 -4.58
N PRO A 93 18.29 20.37 -5.39
CA PRO A 93 17.02 19.71 -5.17
C PRO A 93 17.05 18.87 -3.88
N PRO A 94 15.97 18.81 -3.08
CA PRO A 94 15.89 17.96 -1.89
C PRO A 94 16.28 16.50 -2.16
N ALA A 95 16.03 16.02 -3.37
CA ALA A 95 16.45 14.70 -3.82
C ALA A 95 17.96 14.46 -3.70
N ALA A 96 18.80 15.48 -3.84
CA ALA A 96 20.25 15.34 -3.70
C ALA A 96 20.69 14.86 -2.31
N PHE A 97 19.91 15.18 -1.28
CA PHE A 97 20.15 14.75 0.10
C PHE A 97 19.50 13.41 0.42
N MET A 98 18.37 13.10 -0.21
CA MET A 98 17.51 11.96 0.12
C MET A 98 17.79 10.72 -0.73
N ILE A 99 18.26 10.88 -1.97
CA ILE A 99 18.51 9.74 -2.86
C ILE A 99 19.70 8.93 -2.34
N PRO A 100 19.58 7.57 -2.30
CA PRO A 100 20.69 6.71 -1.93
C PRO A 100 21.88 6.88 -2.88
N PRO A 101 23.12 6.67 -2.41
CA PRO A 101 24.33 6.83 -3.22
C PRO A 101 24.38 5.87 -4.43
N SER A 102 23.68 4.75 -4.35
CA SER A 102 23.54 3.80 -5.47
C SER A 102 22.08 3.48 -5.72
N LEU A 103 21.61 3.82 -6.92
CA LEU A 103 20.21 3.59 -7.33
C LEU A 103 20.17 3.11 -8.79
N ASP A 104 19.63 1.91 -9.02
CA ASP A 104 19.35 1.41 -10.36
C ASP A 104 17.89 0.90 -10.46
N LEU A 105 17.08 1.60 -11.25
CA LEU A 105 15.66 1.33 -11.46
C LEU A 105 15.37 0.62 -12.80
N LYS A 106 16.41 0.22 -13.56
CA LYS A 106 16.24 -0.27 -14.94
C LYS A 106 15.78 -1.73 -15.04
N HIS A 107 15.93 -2.52 -14.00
CA HIS A 107 15.57 -3.92 -14.04
C HIS A 107 14.05 -4.13 -13.94
N GLY A 108 13.51 -4.94 -14.83
CA GLY A 108 12.06 -5.19 -14.87
C GLY A 108 11.53 -6.08 -13.74
N ARG A 109 12.40 -6.73 -12.96
CA ARG A 109 12.02 -7.70 -11.92
C ARG A 109 12.42 -7.28 -10.50
N TYR A 110 13.35 -6.37 -10.36
CA TYR A 110 13.84 -5.84 -9.10
C TYR A 110 14.45 -4.46 -9.28
N LEU A 111 14.66 -3.73 -8.21
CA LEU A 111 15.44 -2.51 -8.15
C LEU A 111 16.68 -2.76 -7.31
N TYR A 112 17.72 -1.97 -7.56
CA TYR A 112 18.91 -1.96 -6.72
C TYR A 112 19.03 -0.59 -6.06
N MET A 113 19.05 -0.57 -4.74
CA MET A 113 19.13 0.65 -3.93
C MET A 113 20.04 0.43 -2.74
N ASP A 114 20.96 1.33 -2.54
CA ASP A 114 21.85 1.38 -1.35
C ASP A 114 22.47 0.02 -1.00
N GLY A 115 23.01 -0.67 -1.99
CA GLY A 115 23.69 -1.95 -1.78
C GLY A 115 22.75 -3.16 -1.58
N THR A 116 21.44 -3.00 -1.76
CA THR A 116 20.44 -4.05 -1.61
C THR A 116 19.53 -4.16 -2.84
N TYR A 117 19.03 -5.36 -3.07
CA TYR A 117 18.06 -5.66 -4.13
C TYR A 117 16.66 -5.68 -3.55
N HIS A 118 15.72 -5.02 -4.23
CA HIS A 118 14.33 -4.87 -3.80
C HIS A 118 13.40 -5.41 -4.89
N ALA A 119 12.48 -6.26 -4.54
CA ALA A 119 11.44 -6.73 -5.44
C ALA A 119 10.07 -6.44 -4.85
N TYR A 120 9.17 -5.96 -5.70
CA TYR A 120 7.82 -5.57 -5.34
C TYR A 120 6.82 -6.57 -5.91
N LEU A 121 5.96 -7.10 -5.05
CA LEU A 121 4.93 -8.05 -5.38
C LEU A 121 3.57 -7.54 -4.91
N MET A 122 2.51 -7.89 -5.62
CA MET A 122 1.13 -7.59 -5.22
C MET A 122 0.25 -8.83 -5.33
N ILE A 123 -0.82 -8.87 -4.55
CA ILE A 123 -1.84 -9.91 -4.68
C ILE A 123 -2.77 -9.49 -5.83
N PRO A 124 -2.91 -10.29 -6.91
CA PRO A 124 -3.84 -9.98 -7.98
C PRO A 124 -5.28 -10.04 -7.50
N ALA A 125 -6.20 -9.36 -8.19
CA ALA A 125 -7.59 -9.25 -7.76
C ALA A 125 -8.30 -10.59 -7.55
N ASP A 126 -7.92 -11.62 -8.29
CA ASP A 126 -8.38 -13.02 -8.19
C ASP A 126 -7.55 -13.89 -7.25
N GLY A 127 -6.40 -13.38 -6.78
CA GLY A 127 -5.47 -14.07 -5.89
C GLY A 127 -5.77 -13.93 -4.40
N TYR A 128 -6.85 -13.24 -4.02
CA TYR A 128 -7.27 -13.11 -2.64
C TYR A 128 -8.20 -14.23 -2.22
N ARG A 129 -8.04 -14.71 -1.01
CA ARG A 129 -9.00 -15.61 -0.36
C ARG A 129 -10.39 -14.97 -0.27
N ALA A 130 -11.44 -15.76 -0.48
CA ALA A 130 -12.82 -15.26 -0.52
C ALA A 130 -13.30 -14.72 0.84
N GLN A 131 -12.87 -15.35 1.93
CA GLN A 131 -13.21 -14.95 3.30
C GLN A 131 -11.96 -14.95 4.16
N VAL A 132 -11.78 -13.90 4.95
CA VAL A 132 -10.65 -13.73 5.86
C VAL A 132 -11.15 -13.44 7.27
N THR A 133 -10.41 -13.91 8.27
CA THR A 133 -10.64 -13.63 9.68
C THR A 133 -9.75 -12.48 10.15
N ALA A 134 -10.03 -11.91 11.31
CA ALA A 134 -9.13 -10.91 11.92
C ALA A 134 -7.71 -11.50 12.03
N GLY A 135 -6.70 -10.66 11.77
CA GLY A 135 -5.28 -11.07 11.81
C GLY A 135 -4.81 -11.92 10.62
N TRP A 136 -5.57 -12.06 9.56
CA TRP A 136 -5.22 -12.85 8.39
C TRP A 136 -3.89 -12.46 7.71
N MET A 137 -3.43 -11.23 7.90
CA MET A 137 -2.15 -10.75 7.40
C MET A 137 -0.98 -11.02 8.37
N ALA A 138 -1.24 -11.52 9.57
CA ALA A 138 -0.21 -11.64 10.62
C ALA A 138 0.99 -12.49 10.16
N LEU A 139 0.77 -13.56 9.43
CA LEU A 139 1.85 -14.39 8.87
C LEU A 139 2.70 -13.64 7.85
N LEU A 140 2.09 -12.83 7.02
CA LEU A 140 2.81 -12.04 6.02
C LEU A 140 3.61 -10.90 6.67
N VAL A 141 2.99 -10.18 7.60
CA VAL A 141 3.64 -9.06 8.31
C VAL A 141 4.79 -9.55 9.20
N ASN A 142 4.68 -10.76 9.76
CA ASN A 142 5.70 -11.39 10.58
C ASN A 142 6.61 -12.35 9.80
N ALA A 143 6.66 -12.26 8.48
CA ALA A 143 7.43 -13.19 7.64
C ALA A 143 8.96 -13.07 7.79
N GLY A 144 9.43 -12.05 8.51
CA GLY A 144 10.83 -11.88 8.87
C GLY A 144 11.46 -10.61 8.32
N GLU A 145 12.76 -10.46 8.61
CA GLU A 145 13.54 -9.30 8.19
C GLU A 145 13.65 -9.20 6.66
N GLY A 146 13.53 -7.98 6.16
CA GLY A 146 13.57 -7.68 4.71
C GLY A 146 12.26 -7.93 3.99
N ILE A 147 11.15 -8.09 4.73
CA ILE A 147 9.80 -8.13 4.20
C ILE A 147 9.04 -6.94 4.76
N ASP A 148 8.60 -6.04 3.89
CA ASP A 148 7.71 -4.95 4.25
C ASP A 148 6.35 -5.17 3.56
N VAL A 149 5.29 -4.74 4.23
CA VAL A 149 3.92 -4.93 3.75
C VAL A 149 3.16 -3.62 3.81
N ASP A 150 2.70 -3.16 2.66
CA ASP A 150 1.86 -1.98 2.53
C ASP A 150 0.42 -2.41 2.26
N LEU A 151 -0.51 -1.92 3.07
CA LEU A 151 -1.94 -2.12 2.91
C LEU A 151 -2.58 -0.81 2.47
N PHE A 152 -3.08 -0.77 1.25
CA PHE A 152 -3.83 0.35 0.70
C PHE A 152 -5.32 0.12 0.88
N LEU A 153 -6.01 1.09 1.48
CA LEU A 153 -7.45 1.04 1.74
C LEU A 153 -8.11 2.31 1.22
N GLU A 154 -9.06 2.16 0.32
CA GLU A 154 -9.87 3.27 -0.20
C GLU A 154 -11.34 3.00 0.12
N ARG A 155 -11.88 3.74 1.09
CA ARG A 155 -13.31 3.64 1.46
C ARG A 155 -14.19 4.14 0.33
N GLN A 156 -15.23 3.39 0.00
CA GLN A 156 -16.17 3.74 -1.05
C GLN A 156 -17.51 4.21 -0.47
N PRO A 157 -18.14 5.25 -1.04
CA PRO A 157 -19.48 5.70 -0.62
C PRO A 157 -20.52 4.59 -0.77
N LYS A 158 -21.25 4.30 0.32
CA LYS A 158 -22.25 3.21 0.38
C LYS A 158 -23.32 3.30 -0.72
N GLU A 159 -23.92 4.47 -0.86
CA GLU A 159 -25.01 4.68 -1.83
C GLU A 159 -24.56 4.40 -3.26
N ARG A 160 -23.38 4.91 -3.61
CA ARG A 160 -22.78 4.68 -4.93
C ARG A 160 -22.49 3.21 -5.18
N MET A 161 -21.98 2.50 -4.18
CA MET A 161 -21.69 1.07 -4.30
C MET A 161 -22.95 0.22 -4.37
N MET A 162 -23.96 0.52 -3.57
CA MET A 162 -25.26 -0.13 -3.65
C MET A 162 -25.91 0.00 -5.03
N GLN A 163 -25.82 1.20 -5.64
CA GLN A 163 -26.31 1.44 -7.00
C GLN A 163 -25.53 0.62 -8.04
N LYS A 164 -24.18 0.67 -7.99
CA LYS A 164 -23.31 -0.08 -8.93
C LYS A 164 -23.53 -1.58 -8.84
N ILE A 165 -23.57 -2.13 -7.62
CA ILE A 165 -23.81 -3.57 -7.40
C ILE A 165 -25.22 -3.94 -7.88
N GLY A 166 -26.24 -3.11 -7.58
CA GLY A 166 -27.60 -3.34 -8.06
C GLY A 166 -27.70 -3.30 -9.58
N GLN A 167 -26.97 -2.42 -10.25
CA GLN A 167 -26.89 -2.39 -11.71
C GLN A 167 -26.21 -3.65 -12.27
N GLN A 168 -25.10 -4.08 -11.68
CA GLN A 168 -24.37 -5.28 -12.12
C GLN A 168 -25.22 -6.55 -11.96
N ILE A 169 -25.96 -6.67 -10.85
CA ILE A 169 -26.89 -7.79 -10.65
C ILE A 169 -27.96 -7.81 -11.75
N ARG A 170 -28.52 -6.66 -12.12
CA ARG A 170 -29.52 -6.58 -13.21
C ARG A 170 -28.94 -7.00 -14.56
N ILE A 171 -27.72 -6.54 -14.88
CA ILE A 171 -27.03 -6.91 -16.11
C ILE A 171 -26.78 -8.42 -16.15
N ASN A 172 -26.26 -9.01 -15.07
CA ASN A 172 -25.97 -10.43 -15.01
C ASN A 172 -27.24 -11.28 -15.10
N ARG A 173 -28.35 -10.81 -14.51
CA ARG A 173 -29.69 -11.48 -14.65
C ARG A 173 -30.20 -11.41 -16.06
N SER A 174 -30.00 -10.29 -16.77
CA SER A 174 -30.43 -10.20 -18.19
C SER A 174 -29.60 -11.17 -19.02
N LYS A 175 -28.29 -11.22 -18.82
CA LYS A 175 -27.40 -12.16 -19.53
C LYS A 175 -27.82 -13.62 -19.35
N ILE A 176 -28.18 -14.03 -18.12
CA ILE A 176 -28.68 -15.41 -17.86
C ILE A 176 -29.93 -15.73 -18.68
N LYS A 177 -30.82 -14.75 -18.88
CA LYS A 177 -32.05 -14.99 -19.68
C LYS A 177 -31.74 -15.12 -21.17
N ASP A 178 -30.67 -14.45 -21.63
CA ASP A 178 -30.30 -14.44 -23.04
C ASP A 178 -29.31 -15.56 -23.41
N THR A 179 -28.75 -16.28 -22.41
CA THR A 179 -27.78 -17.35 -22.64
C THR A 179 -28.51 -18.65 -22.80
N SER A 180 -28.68 -19.07 -24.05
CA SER A 180 -29.03 -20.45 -24.36
C SER A 180 -27.74 -21.28 -24.37
N ASP A 181 -27.55 -22.10 -23.33
CA ASP A 181 -26.73 -23.28 -23.34
C ASP A 181 -25.19 -23.20 -23.38
N THR A 182 -24.59 -22.73 -22.27
CA THR A 182 -23.33 -23.34 -21.82
C THR A 182 -23.29 -23.32 -20.30
N ASN A 183 -23.22 -24.47 -19.65
CA ASN A 183 -23.27 -24.63 -18.18
C ASN A 183 -22.25 -23.79 -17.42
N SER A 184 -21.06 -23.55 -17.96
CA SER A 184 -20.01 -22.75 -17.31
C SER A 184 -20.39 -21.27 -17.14
N ASP A 185 -20.90 -20.64 -18.21
CA ASP A 185 -21.28 -19.22 -18.17
C ASP A 185 -22.47 -18.96 -17.25
N PHE A 186 -23.41 -19.93 -17.16
CA PHE A 186 -24.54 -19.85 -16.26
C PHE A 186 -24.09 -19.89 -14.79
N ASP A 187 -23.19 -20.80 -14.44
CA ASP A 187 -22.67 -20.93 -13.07
C ASP A 187 -21.90 -19.70 -12.65
N ASP A 188 -21.07 -19.15 -13.51
CA ASP A 188 -20.30 -17.94 -13.25
C ASP A 188 -21.20 -16.71 -13.04
N LEU A 189 -22.22 -16.53 -13.89
CA LEU A 189 -23.19 -15.46 -13.75
C LEU A 189 -24.05 -15.63 -12.49
N SER A 190 -24.45 -16.86 -12.17
CA SER A 190 -25.22 -17.18 -10.96
C SER A 190 -24.40 -16.89 -9.69
N ASN A 191 -23.13 -17.28 -9.66
CA ASN A 191 -22.20 -16.98 -8.57
C ASN A 191 -21.94 -15.46 -8.42
N ALA A 192 -21.79 -14.74 -9.54
CA ALA A 192 -21.64 -13.29 -9.53
C ALA A 192 -22.89 -12.58 -8.98
N ILE A 193 -24.09 -13.06 -9.29
CA ILE A 193 -25.35 -12.53 -8.75
C ILE A 193 -25.43 -12.80 -7.23
N ARG A 194 -25.09 -14.01 -6.78
CA ARG A 194 -25.09 -14.38 -5.36
C ARG A 194 -24.12 -13.50 -4.57
N SER A 195 -22.90 -13.32 -5.08
CA SER A 195 -21.89 -12.44 -4.51
C SER A 195 -22.37 -10.98 -4.44
N GLY A 196 -23.05 -10.50 -5.48
CA GLY A 196 -23.63 -9.17 -5.49
C GLY A 196 -24.71 -8.97 -4.41
N TYR A 197 -25.58 -9.96 -4.18
CA TYR A 197 -26.55 -9.89 -3.08
C TYR A 197 -25.88 -9.91 -1.72
N TYR A 198 -24.87 -10.75 -1.51
CA TYR A 198 -24.09 -10.78 -0.28
C TYR A 198 -23.47 -9.41 0.04
N LEU A 199 -22.85 -8.75 -0.96
CA LEU A 199 -22.30 -7.41 -0.80
C LEU A 199 -23.38 -6.37 -0.46
N LYS A 200 -24.56 -6.45 -1.07
CA LYS A 200 -25.67 -5.54 -0.76
C LYS A 200 -26.21 -5.74 0.65
N ASP A 201 -26.31 -6.97 1.09
CA ASP A 201 -26.79 -7.31 2.42
C ASP A 201 -25.84 -6.78 3.50
N GLY A 202 -24.53 -6.99 3.36
CA GLY A 202 -23.53 -6.44 4.29
C GLY A 202 -23.54 -4.92 4.33
N LEU A 203 -23.65 -4.24 3.18
CA LEU A 203 -23.80 -2.78 3.14
C LEU A 203 -25.08 -2.31 3.86
N ALA A 204 -26.20 -3.04 3.75
CA ALA A 204 -27.44 -2.76 4.48
C ALA A 204 -27.27 -2.98 6.00
N ASN A 205 -26.43 -3.92 6.40
CA ASN A 205 -26.12 -4.26 7.79
C ASN A 205 -24.98 -3.43 8.40
N ASN A 206 -24.75 -2.21 7.91
CA ASN A 206 -23.75 -1.27 8.39
C ASN A 206 -22.28 -1.69 8.22
N GLU A 207 -21.97 -2.62 7.34
CA GLU A 207 -20.61 -2.83 6.91
C GLU A 207 -20.16 -1.74 5.93
N ASP A 208 -18.87 -1.47 5.89
CA ASP A 208 -18.28 -0.55 4.94
C ASP A 208 -17.64 -1.29 3.77
N PHE A 209 -17.59 -0.63 2.63
CA PHE A 209 -17.00 -1.15 1.41
C PHE A 209 -15.67 -0.45 1.12
N TYR A 210 -14.63 -1.25 0.93
CA TYR A 210 -13.29 -0.77 0.61
C TYR A 210 -12.78 -1.39 -0.67
N TYR A 211 -12.00 -0.61 -1.42
CA TYR A 211 -11.00 -1.17 -2.32
C TYR A 211 -9.72 -1.36 -1.52
N ALA A 212 -9.21 -2.57 -1.51
CA ALA A 212 -7.99 -2.90 -0.80
C ALA A 212 -6.96 -3.51 -1.75
N ALA A 213 -5.69 -3.15 -1.58
CA ALA A 213 -4.57 -3.76 -2.26
C ALA A 213 -3.42 -3.97 -1.28
N ILE A 214 -2.66 -5.05 -1.47
CA ILE A 214 -1.49 -5.38 -0.65
C ILE A 214 -0.28 -5.37 -1.57
N LEU A 215 0.70 -4.58 -1.19
CA LEU A 215 2.03 -4.56 -1.79
C LEU A 215 3.02 -5.17 -0.80
N VAL A 216 3.85 -6.07 -1.28
CA VAL A 216 4.90 -6.73 -0.49
C VAL A 216 6.23 -6.37 -1.10
N THR A 217 7.10 -5.76 -0.31
CA THR A 217 8.48 -5.49 -0.66
C THR A 217 9.37 -6.56 -0.08
N VAL A 218 10.18 -7.20 -0.91
CA VAL A 218 11.17 -8.18 -0.50
C VAL A 218 12.55 -7.62 -0.75
N THR A 219 13.39 -7.59 0.28
CA THR A 219 14.75 -7.04 0.23
C THR A 219 15.79 -8.13 0.50
N ALA A 220 16.89 -8.12 -0.25
CA ALA A 220 18.01 -9.04 -0.06
C ALA A 220 19.34 -8.41 -0.46
N ALA A 221 20.45 -9.00 0.04
CA ALA A 221 21.81 -8.55 -0.29
C ALA A 221 22.30 -9.04 -1.66
N SER A 222 21.65 -10.07 -2.23
CA SER A 222 21.98 -10.62 -3.55
C SER A 222 20.72 -10.98 -4.33
N VAL A 223 20.83 -11.03 -5.66
CA VAL A 223 19.70 -11.44 -6.53
C VAL A 223 19.30 -12.89 -6.23
N LYS A 224 20.26 -13.77 -5.94
CA LYS A 224 19.97 -15.17 -5.61
C LYS A 224 19.15 -15.28 -4.32
N ASP A 225 19.52 -14.55 -3.28
CA ASP A 225 18.78 -14.54 -2.02
C ASP A 225 17.42 -13.88 -2.19
N LEU A 226 17.32 -12.83 -3.05
CA LEU A 226 16.08 -12.21 -3.38
C LEU A 226 15.09 -13.19 -4.03
N GLU A 227 15.54 -13.95 -5.03
CA GLU A 227 14.71 -14.96 -5.70
C GLU A 227 14.28 -16.08 -4.74
N TRP A 228 15.18 -16.52 -3.87
CA TRP A 228 14.86 -17.50 -2.83
C TRP A 228 13.79 -16.96 -1.87
N ARG A 229 13.96 -15.74 -1.33
CA ARG A 229 12.98 -15.11 -0.44
C ARG A 229 11.62 -14.93 -1.11
N ILE A 230 11.59 -14.49 -2.37
CA ILE A 230 10.35 -14.38 -3.14
C ILE A 230 9.66 -15.76 -3.22
N GLY A 231 10.43 -16.84 -3.43
CA GLY A 231 9.90 -18.19 -3.44
C GLY A 231 9.26 -18.58 -2.10
N GLU A 232 9.92 -18.28 -0.98
CA GLU A 232 9.41 -18.60 0.36
C GLU A 232 8.13 -17.81 0.70
N ILE A 233 8.11 -16.51 0.40
CA ILE A 233 6.90 -15.68 0.61
C ILE A 233 5.73 -16.17 -0.26
N ARG A 234 5.98 -16.56 -1.50
CA ARG A 234 4.94 -17.15 -2.35
C ARG A 234 4.38 -18.45 -1.78
N LYS A 235 5.25 -19.35 -1.27
CA LYS A 235 4.79 -20.58 -0.61
C LYS A 235 3.94 -20.27 0.62
N LEU A 236 4.36 -19.28 1.43
CA LEU A 236 3.60 -18.82 2.58
C LEU A 236 2.21 -18.34 2.15
N MET A 237 2.11 -17.53 1.09
CA MET A 237 0.82 -17.01 0.62
C MET A 237 -0.07 -18.11 0.04
N VAL A 238 0.51 -19.04 -0.70
CA VAL A 238 -0.25 -20.21 -1.23
C VAL A 238 -0.82 -21.06 -0.08
N SER A 239 -0.09 -21.23 1.04
CA SER A 239 -0.61 -21.91 2.23
C SER A 239 -1.82 -21.22 2.87
N GLN A 240 -2.05 -19.95 2.54
CA GLN A 240 -3.20 -19.15 2.97
C GLN A 240 -4.28 -19.00 1.88
N ASP A 241 -4.24 -19.82 0.83
CA ASP A 241 -5.13 -19.71 -0.35
C ASP A 241 -5.04 -18.34 -1.03
N MET A 242 -3.86 -17.73 -1.01
CA MET A 242 -3.58 -16.45 -1.66
C MET A 242 -2.39 -16.57 -2.60
N ASN A 243 -2.35 -15.70 -3.62
CA ASN A 243 -1.28 -15.72 -4.62
C ASN A 243 -0.56 -14.38 -4.68
N LEU A 244 0.78 -14.38 -4.74
CA LEU A 244 1.61 -13.20 -4.94
C LEU A 244 2.18 -13.15 -6.35
N GLN A 245 1.98 -12.04 -7.04
CA GLN A 245 2.51 -11.78 -8.36
C GLN A 245 3.58 -10.69 -8.31
N LEU A 246 4.71 -10.94 -8.97
CA LEU A 246 5.76 -9.93 -9.14
C LEU A 246 5.25 -8.79 -10.04
N CYS A 247 5.49 -7.54 -9.66
CA CYS A 247 5.19 -6.35 -10.45
C CYS A 247 6.20 -6.19 -11.60
N SER A 248 6.30 -7.20 -12.47
CA SER A 248 7.27 -7.20 -13.57
C SER A 248 7.06 -5.99 -14.48
N PHE A 249 8.17 -5.31 -14.81
CA PHE A 249 8.20 -4.06 -15.59
C PHE A 249 7.42 -2.89 -14.96
N ARG A 250 7.06 -3.01 -13.69
CA ARG A 250 6.37 -2.01 -12.89
C ARG A 250 6.99 -1.85 -11.50
N GLN A 251 8.24 -2.24 -11.36
CA GLN A 251 8.96 -2.20 -10.07
C GLN A 251 9.12 -0.77 -9.57
N GLU A 252 9.43 0.18 -10.45
CA GLU A 252 9.53 1.60 -10.11
C GLU A 252 8.19 2.18 -9.62
N ALA A 253 7.09 1.92 -10.34
CA ALA A 253 5.77 2.36 -9.91
C ALA A 253 5.35 1.76 -8.56
N ALA A 254 5.70 0.50 -8.31
CA ALA A 254 5.46 -0.16 -7.03
C ALA A 254 6.34 0.43 -5.92
N PHE A 255 7.61 0.72 -6.19
CA PHE A 255 8.50 1.42 -5.27
C PHE A 255 7.94 2.80 -4.88
N LEU A 256 7.57 3.62 -5.86
CA LEU A 256 6.99 4.94 -5.58
C LEU A 256 5.69 4.84 -4.76
N SER A 257 4.91 3.78 -4.99
CA SER A 257 3.70 3.51 -4.21
C SER A 257 3.98 3.09 -2.76
N SER A 258 5.12 2.47 -2.48
CA SER A 258 5.51 2.06 -1.11
C SER A 258 6.07 3.21 -0.28
N LEU A 259 6.34 4.37 -0.88
CA LEU A 259 6.80 5.53 -0.13
C LEU A 259 5.67 6.11 0.73
N PRO A 260 6.00 6.67 1.91
CA PRO A 260 5.00 7.22 2.84
C PRO A 260 4.42 8.57 2.36
N LEU A 261 3.86 8.59 1.15
CA LEU A 261 3.32 9.78 0.49
C LEU A 261 1.81 9.69 0.20
N CYS A 262 1.13 8.64 0.63
CA CYS A 262 -0.29 8.36 0.32
C CYS A 262 -0.63 8.44 -1.19
N SER A 263 0.34 8.17 -2.06
CA SER A 263 0.20 8.32 -3.51
C SER A 263 0.49 7.02 -4.26
N PRO A 264 -0.35 5.97 -4.10
CA PRO A 264 -0.17 4.74 -4.84
C PRO A 264 -0.39 4.96 -6.35
N ASP A 265 0.38 4.28 -7.19
CA ASP A 265 0.17 4.29 -8.64
C ASP A 265 -1.25 3.80 -8.98
N ALA A 266 -2.03 4.67 -9.61
CA ALA A 266 -3.44 4.42 -9.89
C ALA A 266 -3.67 3.19 -10.79
N ALA A 267 -2.74 2.89 -11.71
CA ALA A 267 -2.85 1.76 -12.62
C ALA A 267 -2.53 0.44 -11.91
N LEU A 268 -1.53 0.44 -11.02
CA LEU A 268 -1.24 -0.70 -10.16
C LEU A 268 -2.39 -0.95 -9.20
N PHE A 269 -2.83 0.07 -8.47
CA PHE A 269 -3.93 -0.06 -7.53
C PHE A 269 -5.20 -0.59 -8.20
N LYS A 270 -5.59 -0.05 -9.35
CA LYS A 270 -6.76 -0.52 -10.10
C LYS A 270 -6.64 -1.98 -10.55
N LYS A 271 -5.44 -2.43 -10.93
CA LYS A 271 -5.20 -3.81 -11.39
C LYS A 271 -5.25 -4.83 -10.26
N TYR A 272 -4.71 -4.48 -9.09
CA TYR A 272 -4.48 -5.44 -8.00
C TYR A 272 -5.45 -5.30 -6.84
N ARG A 273 -6.33 -4.29 -6.84
CA ARG A 273 -7.30 -4.09 -5.77
C ARG A 273 -8.38 -5.18 -5.73
N ARG A 274 -8.78 -5.53 -4.52
CA ARG A 274 -9.92 -6.39 -4.22
C ARG A 274 -11.01 -5.58 -3.51
N ASN A 275 -12.26 -5.96 -3.74
CA ASN A 275 -13.39 -5.44 -2.98
C ASN A 275 -13.43 -6.13 -1.61
N ILE A 276 -13.42 -5.37 -0.55
CA ILE A 276 -13.56 -5.87 0.83
C ILE A 276 -14.81 -5.25 1.45
N LEU A 277 -15.62 -6.09 2.05
CA LEU A 277 -16.79 -5.70 2.84
C LEU A 277 -16.51 -6.08 4.29
N THR A 278 -16.40 -5.09 5.18
CA THR A 278 -16.10 -5.34 6.58
C THR A 278 -16.20 -4.06 7.41
N PRO A 279 -16.47 -4.13 8.70
CA PRO A 279 -16.21 -3.01 9.60
C PRO A 279 -14.71 -2.69 9.66
N LEU A 280 -14.35 -1.41 9.70
CA LEU A 280 -12.95 -0.94 9.70
C LEU A 280 -12.08 -1.64 10.75
N ARG A 281 -12.63 -1.93 11.93
CA ARG A 281 -11.93 -2.63 13.01
C ARG A 281 -11.39 -4.02 12.64
N GLN A 282 -11.98 -4.69 11.64
CA GLN A 282 -11.54 -6.01 11.18
C GLN A 282 -10.43 -5.94 10.12
N LEU A 283 -10.14 -4.77 9.60
CA LEU A 283 -9.04 -4.56 8.66
C LEU A 283 -7.68 -4.45 9.36
N TYR A 284 -7.67 -4.30 10.69
CA TYR A 284 -6.43 -4.24 11.45
C TYR A 284 -5.68 -5.59 11.35
N PRO A 285 -4.45 -5.58 10.79
CA PRO A 285 -3.75 -6.82 10.44
C PRO A 285 -3.13 -7.54 11.62
N PHE A 286 -3.02 -6.86 12.79
CA PHE A 286 -2.35 -7.39 13.96
C PHE A 286 -3.35 -7.95 14.96
N VAL A 287 -3.10 -9.18 15.37
CA VAL A 287 -3.76 -9.79 16.54
C VAL A 287 -2.65 -10.05 17.54
N SER A 288 -2.74 -9.44 18.73
CA SER A 288 -1.95 -9.87 19.87
C SER A 288 -2.49 -11.22 20.32
N PHE A 289 -1.69 -12.26 20.26
CA PHE A 289 -1.98 -13.55 20.89
C PHE A 289 -1.52 -13.51 22.34
#